data_34997739e978fbd9603e2e49068edb52
#
_entry.id   34997739e978fbd9603e2e49068edb52
#
_cell.length_a   1.000
_cell.length_b   1.000
_cell.length_c   1.000
_cell.angle_alpha   90.00
_cell.angle_beta   90.00
_cell.angle_gamma   90.00
#
_symmetry.space_group_name_H-M   'P 1'
#
loop_
_entity.id
_entity.type
_entity.pdbx_description
1 polymer ?
#
loop_
_entity_poly.entity_id
_entity_poly.type
_entity_poly.pdbx_seq_one_letter_code
_entity_poly.pdbx_strand_id
1 'polypeptide(L)' 'MTGVQTCALPISIWTENADAALRIGDAVETGTWFMNRCDYLDPALAWTGVKDSGRGCTLSKLGFDYLTRPKSFHLRTKI' A
#
# COMPACT_ATOMS: atom_id res chain seq x y z
N MET A 1 0.34 -19.60 19.39
CA MET A 1 -0.69 -18.60 19.25
C MET A 1 -1.54 -18.90 18.02
N THR A 2 -2.80 -18.91 18.22
CA THR A 2 -3.70 -19.28 17.15
C THR A 2 -4.78 -18.23 16.99
N GLY A 3 -5.26 -18.07 15.80
CA GLY A 3 -6.40 -17.22 15.53
C GLY A 3 -6.16 -15.73 15.56
N VAL A 4 -4.93 -15.30 15.80
CA VAL A 4 -4.62 -13.88 15.74
C VAL A 4 -4.21 -13.53 14.31
N GLN A 5 -4.99 -12.70 13.70
CA GLN A 5 -4.69 -12.15 12.40
C GLN A 5 -3.88 -10.88 12.59
N THR A 6 -2.69 -10.85 11.99
CA THR A 6 -1.90 -9.63 11.99
C THR A 6 -2.32 -8.77 10.83
N CYS A 7 -2.91 -7.63 11.14
CA CYS A 7 -3.28 -6.64 10.15
C CYS A 7 -2.56 -5.35 10.50
N ALA A 8 -1.80 -4.82 9.56
CA ALA A 8 -1.04 -3.60 9.83
C ALA A 8 -0.86 -2.77 8.58
N LEU A 9 -0.84 -1.46 8.75
CA LEU A 9 -0.44 -0.55 7.70
C LEU A 9 1.08 -0.52 7.58
N PRO A 10 1.83 -0.13 8.63
CA PRO A 10 3.27 -0.21 8.58
C PRO A 10 3.81 -1.29 9.52
N ILE A 11 4.86 -1.94 9.08
CA ILE A 11 5.72 -2.77 9.92
C ILE A 11 7.15 -2.43 9.57
N SER A 12 8.03 -2.42 10.55
CA SER A 12 9.44 -2.06 10.37
C SER A 12 10.36 -3.20 10.77
N ILE A 13 11.48 -3.30 10.07
CA ILE A 13 12.56 -4.22 10.43
C ILE A 13 13.87 -3.43 10.55
N TRP A 14 14.68 -3.80 11.51
CA TRP A 14 15.95 -3.14 11.74
C TRP A 14 17.08 -4.13 11.45
N THR A 15 17.75 -3.94 10.33
CA THR A 15 18.82 -4.82 9.88
C THR A 15 19.67 -4.10 8.84
N GLU A 16 20.91 -4.52 8.69
CA GLU A 16 21.77 -4.06 7.61
C GLU A 16 21.69 -4.96 6.37
N ASN A 17 20.99 -6.09 6.47
CA ASN A 17 20.87 -7.05 5.39
C ASN A 17 19.60 -6.82 4.60
N ALA A 18 19.75 -6.17 3.43
CA ALA A 18 18.60 -5.86 2.59
C ALA A 18 17.91 -7.10 2.02
N ASP A 19 18.66 -8.15 1.71
CA ASP A 19 18.08 -9.38 1.20
C ASP A 19 17.18 -10.06 2.24
N ALA A 20 17.61 -10.05 3.50
CA ALA A 20 16.80 -10.57 4.60
C ALA A 20 15.54 -9.72 4.78
N ALA A 21 15.67 -8.40 4.69
CA ALA A 21 14.53 -7.50 4.82
C ALA A 21 13.49 -7.76 3.73
N LEU A 22 13.91 -7.93 2.50
CA LEU A 22 13.01 -8.23 1.39
C LEU A 22 12.32 -9.58 1.55
N ARG A 23 13.08 -10.60 1.94
CA ARG A 23 12.55 -11.94 2.12
C ARG A 23 11.49 -12.00 3.22
N ILE A 24 11.78 -11.35 4.34
CA ILE A 24 10.83 -11.32 5.45
C ILE A 24 9.63 -10.45 5.09
N GLY A 25 9.86 -9.32 4.41
CA GLY A 25 8.79 -8.43 3.98
C GLY A 25 7.79 -9.09 3.04
N ASP A 26 8.27 -9.98 2.16
CA ASP A 26 7.38 -10.71 1.27
C ASP A 26 6.46 -11.67 2.02
N ALA A 27 6.91 -12.18 3.16
CA ALA A 27 6.14 -13.14 3.95
C ALA A 27 5.16 -12.47 4.91
N VAL A 28 5.33 -11.19 5.17
CA VAL A 28 4.51 -10.46 6.14
C VAL A 28 3.39 -9.71 5.41
N GLU A 29 2.17 -9.89 5.90
CA GLU A 29 1.02 -9.18 5.35
C GLU A 29 0.89 -7.80 5.97
N THR A 30 1.36 -6.79 5.25
CA THR A 30 1.29 -5.40 5.66
C THR A 30 1.18 -4.51 4.43
N GLY A 31 0.62 -3.32 4.60
CA GLY A 31 0.55 -2.35 3.51
C GLY A 31 1.88 -1.70 3.20
N THR A 32 2.70 -1.44 4.22
CA THR A 32 4.00 -0.83 4.07
C THR A 32 5.02 -1.56 4.92
N TRP A 33 6.18 -1.80 4.33
CA TRP A 33 7.30 -2.48 4.97
C TRP A 33 8.49 -1.53 4.97
N PHE A 34 8.97 -1.19 6.17
CA PHE A 34 10.09 -0.29 6.33
C PHE A 34 11.35 -1.04 6.74
N MET A 35 12.47 -0.60 6.22
CA MET A 35 13.78 -1.05 6.65
C MET A 35 14.50 0.12 7.32
N ASN A 36 14.84 -0.03 8.59
CA ASN A 36 15.60 0.93 9.39
C ASN A 36 14.95 2.31 9.53
N ARG A 37 13.63 2.34 9.48
CA ARG A 37 12.85 3.57 9.72
C ARG A 37 11.42 3.21 10.07
N CYS A 38 10.67 4.19 10.47
CA CYS A 38 9.25 4.06 10.73
C CYS A 38 8.56 5.40 10.45
N ASP A 39 7.26 5.32 10.24
CA ASP A 39 6.38 6.49 10.09
C ASP A 39 6.87 7.51 9.06
N TYR A 40 7.37 7.02 7.94
CA TYR A 40 7.81 7.87 6.84
C TYR A 40 6.87 7.71 5.66
N LEU A 41 6.28 8.81 5.22
CA LEU A 41 5.40 8.81 4.05
C LEU A 41 6.18 9.26 2.83
N ASP A 42 6.16 8.45 1.79
CA ASP A 42 6.78 8.78 0.51
C ASP A 42 5.67 8.92 -0.53
N PRO A 43 5.48 10.11 -1.13
CA PRO A 43 4.42 10.30 -2.11
C PRO A 43 4.51 9.40 -3.33
N ALA A 44 5.68 8.88 -3.64
CA ALA A 44 5.87 7.97 -4.78
C ALA A 44 5.47 6.54 -4.47
N LEU A 45 5.29 6.19 -3.20
CA LEU A 45 4.96 4.84 -2.78
C LEU A 45 3.53 4.77 -2.26
N ALA A 46 2.84 3.70 -2.61
CA ALA A 46 1.47 3.51 -2.16
C ALA A 46 1.39 3.38 -0.65
N TRP A 47 0.40 4.00 -0.07
CA TRP A 47 0.05 3.84 1.34
C TRP A 47 -1.26 3.08 1.41
N THR A 48 -1.21 1.87 1.88
CA THR A 48 -2.37 0.99 1.89
C THR A 48 -2.36 0.09 3.11
N GLY A 49 -3.48 -0.51 3.39
CA GLY A 49 -3.60 -1.52 4.42
C GLY A 49 -3.86 -2.88 3.83
N VAL A 50 -3.91 -3.87 4.69
CA VAL A 50 -4.31 -5.23 4.33
C VAL A 50 -5.35 -5.71 5.33
N LYS A 51 -6.19 -6.63 4.88
CA LYS A 51 -7.23 -7.22 5.72
C LYS A 51 -8.08 -6.13 6.39
N ASP A 52 -8.19 -6.15 7.71
CA ASP A 52 -9.02 -5.21 8.45
C ASP A 52 -8.33 -3.89 8.77
N SER A 53 -7.05 -3.72 8.40
CA SER A 53 -6.32 -2.48 8.68
C SER A 53 -6.72 -1.33 7.76
N GLY A 54 -7.41 -1.61 6.66
CA GLY A 54 -7.91 -0.56 5.80
C GLY A 54 -8.16 -1.03 4.39
N ARG A 55 -8.90 -0.23 3.65
CA ARG A 55 -9.20 -0.46 2.24
C ARG A 55 -8.74 0.71 1.42
N GLY A 56 -8.46 0.44 0.14
CA GLY A 56 -8.06 1.47 -0.78
C GLY A 56 -6.58 1.79 -0.63
N CYS A 57 -6.17 2.81 -1.33
CA CYS A 57 -4.77 3.18 -1.44
C CYS A 57 -4.66 4.68 -1.62
N THR A 58 -3.68 5.27 -0.96
CA THR A 58 -3.31 6.66 -1.19
C THR A 58 -1.86 6.72 -1.64
N LEU A 59 -1.44 7.88 -2.06
CA LEU A 59 -0.09 8.11 -2.58
C LEU A 59 0.19 7.27 -3.83
N SER A 60 1.35 7.49 -4.43
CA SER A 60 1.74 6.95 -5.72
C SER A 60 0.70 7.25 -6.81
N LYS A 61 0.89 6.68 -7.99
CA LYS A 61 -0.10 6.81 -9.07
C LYS A 61 -1.43 6.17 -8.73
N LEU A 62 -1.40 5.14 -7.88
CA LEU A 62 -2.61 4.43 -7.48
C LEU A 62 -3.56 5.32 -6.69
N GLY A 63 -3.02 6.32 -5.98
CA GLY A 63 -3.87 7.25 -5.23
C GLY A 63 -4.82 8.04 -6.12
N PHE A 64 -4.40 8.37 -7.33
CA PHE A 64 -5.28 9.08 -8.25
C PHE A 64 -6.48 8.24 -8.66
N ASP A 65 -6.28 6.94 -8.86
CA ASP A 65 -7.36 6.04 -9.22
C ASP A 65 -8.42 5.94 -8.11
N TYR A 66 -7.98 5.96 -6.86
CA TYR A 66 -8.89 5.87 -5.73
C TYR A 66 -9.61 7.17 -5.42
N LEU A 67 -9.04 8.31 -5.82
CA LEU A 67 -9.64 9.63 -5.59
C LEU A 67 -10.48 10.12 -6.75
N THR A 68 -10.45 9.43 -7.88
CA THR A 68 -11.15 9.83 -9.08
C THR A 68 -12.06 8.72 -9.57
N ARG A 69 -12.95 9.08 -10.45
CA ARG A 69 -13.87 8.13 -11.08
C ARG A 69 -13.91 8.39 -12.57
N PRO A 70 -13.78 7.34 -13.39
CA PRO A 70 -13.88 7.50 -14.84
C PRO A 70 -15.23 8.09 -15.24
N LYS A 71 -15.21 8.92 -16.25
CA LYS A 71 -16.41 9.44 -16.88
C LYS A 71 -16.25 9.33 -18.39
N SER A 72 -17.24 8.79 -19.04
CA SER A 72 -17.23 8.64 -20.49
C SER A 72 -18.07 9.72 -21.14
N PHE A 73 -17.58 10.24 -22.26
CA PHE A 73 -18.32 11.13 -23.12
C PHE A 73 -18.48 10.45 -24.46
N HIS A 74 -19.69 10.36 -24.93
CA HIS A 74 -19.96 9.85 -26.27
C HIS A 74 -20.73 10.93 -27.00
N LEU A 75 -19.99 11.73 -27.75
CA LEU A 75 -20.55 12.92 -28.39
C LEU A 75 -20.91 12.63 -29.87
N ARG A 76 -22.10 12.99 -30.22
CA ARG A 76 -22.56 12.83 -31.60
C ARG A 76 -23.01 14.20 -32.11
N THR A 77 -22.30 14.70 -33.11
CA THR A 77 -22.58 16.04 -33.65
C THR A 77 -23.56 16.06 -34.78
N LYS A 78 -23.82 14.90 -35.40
CA LYS A 78 -24.81 14.75 -36.45
C LYS A 78 -25.86 13.73 -36.03
N ILE A 79 -27.10 14.05 -36.32
CA ILE A 79 -28.22 13.19 -35.96
C ILE A 79 -28.49 12.19 -37.08
#